data_73b03d040a6b7530ddfd8f3cbdf8f17a
#
_entry.id   73b03d040a6b7530ddfd8f3cbdf8f17a
#
_cell.length_a   1.000
_cell.length_b   1.000
_cell.length_c   1.000
_cell.angle_alpha   90.00
_cell.angle_beta   90.00
_cell.angle_gamma   90.00
#
_symmetry.space_group_name_H-M   'P 1'
#
loop_
_entity.id
_entity.type
_entity.pdbx_description
1 polymer ?
#
loop_
_entity_poly.entity_id
_entity_poly.type
_entity_poly.pdbx_seq_one_letter_code
_entity_poly.pdbx_strand_id
1 'polypeptide(L)'
;MMTSSVFAKIAAKSVRNFGLGQACAVKDPNYNNPCVSQVSSEPPIVEVVIEVPRGSFLKRGSTGHVDFISPLPCPFNYGSVPSYLGLDNDLLDALLIGPRLPLGTRIQVRAWDAVSLTDRGMTDDKLICSDHPLSQSERQKVLRFFHFYAKCKGLLNVWRRRPGRNACEGWCGAIQALARARPRDDMWQGPTIDF
;
A
#
# COMPACT_ATOMS: atom_id res chain seq x y z
N MET A 1 14.67 7.88 -25.51
CA MET A 1 15.52 6.84 -24.92
C MET A 1 16.57 7.48 -24.00
N MET A 2 16.20 7.97 -22.82
CA MET A 2 17.12 8.52 -21.82
C MET A 2 16.48 8.48 -20.41
N THR A 3 16.18 7.30 -19.86
CA THR A 3 15.47 7.20 -18.60
C THR A 3 16.09 6.24 -17.58
N SER A 4 16.99 5.35 -18.00
CA SER A 4 17.53 4.32 -17.10
C SER A 4 18.64 4.81 -16.16
N SER A 5 19.43 5.83 -16.55
CA SER A 5 20.61 6.26 -15.80
C SER A 5 20.33 7.14 -14.58
N VAL A 6 19.24 7.92 -14.60
CA VAL A 6 18.91 8.87 -13.52
C VAL A 6 18.32 8.14 -12.31
N PHE A 7 17.47 7.16 -12.52
CA PHE A 7 16.86 6.39 -11.43
C PHE A 7 17.87 5.50 -10.69
N ALA A 8 18.80 4.90 -11.40
CA ALA A 8 19.87 4.10 -10.79
C ALA A 8 20.78 4.92 -9.86
N LYS A 9 21.06 6.19 -10.22
CA LYS A 9 21.87 7.08 -9.39
C LYS A 9 21.15 7.55 -8.12
N ILE A 10 19.83 7.73 -8.17
CA ILE A 10 19.03 8.14 -7.01
C ILE A 10 18.91 6.97 -6.01
N ALA A 11 18.70 5.74 -6.48
CA ALA A 11 18.64 4.56 -5.64
C ALA A 11 19.99 4.29 -4.93
N ALA A 12 21.11 4.42 -5.63
CA ALA A 12 22.44 4.18 -5.06
C ALA A 12 22.86 5.23 -4.01
N LYS A 13 22.35 6.47 -4.10
CA LYS A 13 22.66 7.54 -3.15
C LYS A 13 21.84 7.45 -1.86
N SER A 14 20.62 6.90 -1.93
CA SER A 14 19.74 6.71 -0.77
C SER A 14 20.22 5.59 0.17
N VAL A 15 20.85 4.55 -0.36
CA VAL A 15 21.31 3.39 0.44
C VAL A 15 22.55 3.70 1.30
N ARG A 16 23.34 4.73 0.96
CA ARG A 16 24.59 5.03 1.68
C ARG A 16 24.47 5.94 2.90
N ASN A 17 23.30 6.54 3.17
CA ASN A 17 23.11 7.50 4.26
C ASN A 17 22.17 7.03 5.38
N PHE A 18 21.94 5.72 5.53
CA PHE A 18 21.29 5.18 6.73
C PHE A 18 22.34 4.80 7.79
N GLY A 19 23.05 5.80 8.30
CA GLY A 19 23.78 5.72 9.54
C GLY A 19 22.80 5.60 10.71
N LEU A 20 23.10 4.65 11.61
CA LEU A 20 22.47 4.44 12.90
C LEU A 20 22.33 5.77 13.67
N GLY A 21 21.15 6.35 13.72
CA GLY A 21 20.79 7.54 14.46
C GLY A 21 19.59 7.24 15.37
N GLN A 22 19.91 7.10 16.63
CA GLN A 22 19.12 7.23 17.87
C GLN A 22 17.57 7.27 17.73
N ALA A 23 16.94 6.27 18.36
CA ALA A 23 15.54 6.25 18.71
C ALA A 23 15.22 7.47 19.59
N CYS A 24 14.51 8.45 19.05
CA CYS A 24 13.83 9.46 19.85
C CYS A 24 12.56 8.80 20.43
N ALA A 25 12.66 8.38 21.68
CA ALA A 25 11.50 7.97 22.48
C ALA A 25 10.69 9.22 22.81
N VAL A 26 9.61 9.46 22.06
CA VAL A 26 8.55 10.36 22.51
C VAL A 26 7.78 9.62 23.60
N LYS A 27 8.08 9.95 24.86
CA LYS A 27 7.26 9.59 26.03
C LYS A 27 6.03 10.49 25.99
N ASP A 28 4.89 9.91 25.65
CA ASP A 28 3.59 10.54 25.85
C ASP A 28 3.09 10.15 27.25
N PRO A 29 3.02 11.08 28.24
CA PRO A 29 2.71 10.74 29.63
C PRO A 29 1.21 10.60 29.95
N ASN A 30 0.32 10.57 28.95
CA ASN A 30 -1.13 10.58 29.21
C ASN A 30 -1.92 9.51 28.43
N TYR A 31 -1.38 8.30 28.30
CA TYR A 31 -2.16 7.17 27.77
C TYR A 31 -2.83 6.39 28.91
N ASN A 32 -3.72 7.07 29.65
CA ASN A 32 -4.69 6.44 30.52
C ASN A 32 -6.08 6.65 29.91
N ASN A 33 -6.44 5.83 28.94
CA ASN A 33 -7.83 5.75 28.50
C ASN A 33 -8.39 4.39 28.91
N PRO A 34 -9.40 4.35 29.80
CA PRO A 34 -10.00 3.12 30.28
C PRO A 34 -10.86 2.48 29.19
N CYS A 35 -10.60 1.24 28.94
CA CYS A 35 -11.57 0.23 28.52
C CYS A 35 -12.52 0.63 27.36
N VAL A 36 -11.99 0.79 26.16
CA VAL A 36 -12.78 0.44 24.99
C VAL A 36 -12.80 -1.07 24.97
N SER A 37 -13.96 -1.65 25.30
CA SER A 37 -14.27 -3.06 25.15
C SER A 37 -13.72 -3.50 23.80
N GLN A 38 -12.69 -4.35 23.80
CA GLN A 38 -12.21 -5.04 22.61
C GLN A 38 -13.35 -5.95 22.13
N VAL A 39 -14.21 -5.42 21.29
CA VAL A 39 -14.98 -6.26 20.39
C VAL A 39 -13.91 -6.90 19.52
N SER A 40 -13.59 -8.14 19.83
CA SER A 40 -12.74 -8.99 19.02
C SER A 40 -13.52 -9.33 17.73
N SER A 41 -13.68 -8.34 16.87
CA SER A 41 -14.17 -8.60 15.52
C SER A 41 -13.02 -9.31 14.79
N GLU A 42 -13.29 -10.52 14.35
CA GLU A 42 -12.36 -11.23 13.46
C GLU A 42 -11.97 -10.28 12.29
N PRO A 43 -10.71 -10.36 11.82
CA PRO A 43 -10.29 -9.52 10.70
C PRO A 43 -11.16 -9.84 9.47
N PRO A 44 -11.68 -8.82 8.77
CA PRO A 44 -12.57 -9.00 7.64
C PRO A 44 -11.87 -9.81 6.53
N ILE A 45 -12.65 -10.67 5.86
CA ILE A 45 -12.17 -11.41 4.69
C ILE A 45 -12.55 -10.61 3.45
N VAL A 46 -11.57 -10.42 2.57
CA VAL A 46 -11.73 -9.71 1.30
C VAL A 46 -11.18 -10.55 0.14
N GLU A 47 -11.76 -10.41 -1.04
CA GLU A 47 -11.16 -10.94 -2.27
C GLU A 47 -10.11 -9.93 -2.75
N VAL A 48 -8.88 -10.42 -3.00
CA VAL A 48 -7.80 -9.65 -3.59
C VAL A 48 -7.45 -10.22 -4.96
N VAL A 49 -7.32 -9.35 -5.95
CA VAL A 49 -6.81 -9.70 -7.29
C VAL A 49 -5.39 -9.18 -7.43
N ILE A 50 -4.45 -10.06 -7.73
CA ILE A 50 -3.02 -9.72 -7.79
C ILE A 50 -2.69 -9.02 -9.11
N GLU A 51 -2.26 -7.78 -9.02
CA GLU A 51 -1.83 -6.92 -10.14
C GLU A 51 -0.30 -6.84 -10.26
N VAL A 52 0.39 -6.99 -9.12
CA VAL A 52 1.85 -6.96 -9.05
C VAL A 52 2.33 -8.17 -8.24
N PRO A 53 2.76 -9.24 -8.90
CA PRO A 53 3.40 -10.37 -8.21
C PRO A 53 4.61 -9.93 -7.40
N ARG A 54 4.81 -10.52 -6.23
CA ARG A 54 6.01 -10.30 -5.41
C ARG A 54 7.29 -10.51 -6.25
N GLY A 55 8.22 -9.56 -6.17
CA GLY A 55 9.45 -9.53 -6.96
C GLY A 55 9.29 -8.93 -8.35
N SER A 56 8.09 -8.47 -8.73
CA SER A 56 7.87 -7.76 -10.00
C SER A 56 8.35 -6.31 -9.92
N PHE A 57 8.87 -5.80 -11.03
CA PHE A 57 9.18 -4.38 -11.24
C PHE A 57 8.04 -3.62 -11.91
N LEU A 58 7.06 -4.35 -12.46
CA LEU A 58 5.97 -3.77 -13.24
C LEU A 58 4.72 -3.67 -12.39
N LYS A 59 4.21 -2.45 -12.18
CA LYS A 59 2.84 -2.23 -11.76
C LYS A 59 1.98 -2.15 -13.01
N ARG A 60 1.02 -3.06 -13.12
CA ARG A 60 -0.08 -2.96 -14.08
C ARG A 60 -1.26 -2.35 -13.36
N GLY A 61 -1.94 -1.43 -14.02
CA GLY A 61 -3.22 -0.93 -13.52
C GLY A 61 -4.34 -1.93 -13.81
N SER A 62 -5.50 -1.64 -13.29
CA SER A 62 -6.74 -2.40 -13.53
C SER A 62 -7.10 -2.52 -15.02
N THR A 63 -6.49 -1.73 -15.90
CA THR A 63 -6.63 -1.80 -17.37
C THR A 63 -5.69 -2.82 -18.04
N GLY A 64 -4.87 -3.57 -17.26
CA GLY A 64 -3.84 -4.47 -17.80
C GLY A 64 -2.61 -3.75 -18.40
N HIS A 65 -2.67 -2.44 -18.61
CA HIS A 65 -1.53 -1.67 -19.11
C HIS A 65 -0.50 -1.41 -18.01
N VAL A 66 0.77 -1.25 -18.41
CA VAL A 66 1.85 -0.92 -17.47
C VAL A 66 1.73 0.55 -17.07
N ASP A 67 1.29 0.78 -15.82
CA ASP A 67 1.20 2.13 -15.25
C ASP A 67 2.55 2.66 -14.79
N PHE A 68 3.36 1.78 -14.23
CA PHE A 68 4.59 2.17 -13.58
C PHE A 68 5.63 1.06 -13.60
N ILE A 69 6.87 1.43 -13.86
CA ILE A 69 8.04 0.54 -13.70
C ILE A 69 8.76 0.99 -12.43
N SER A 70 8.73 0.16 -11.39
CA SER A 70 9.42 0.43 -10.14
C SER A 70 10.93 0.29 -10.29
N PRO A 71 11.75 1.18 -9.69
CA PRO A 71 13.19 1.00 -9.67
C PRO A 71 13.64 -0.18 -8.79
N LEU A 72 12.78 -0.66 -7.91
CA LEU A 72 13.00 -1.81 -7.04
C LEU A 72 11.86 -2.82 -7.19
N PRO A 73 12.16 -4.14 -7.05
CA PRO A 73 11.12 -5.16 -7.09
C PRO A 73 10.17 -4.98 -5.90
N CYS A 74 8.87 -5.17 -6.13
CA CYS A 74 7.88 -5.12 -5.06
C CYS A 74 8.14 -6.28 -4.07
N PRO A 75 8.38 -6.02 -2.78
CA PRO A 75 8.72 -7.08 -1.82
C PRO A 75 7.51 -7.93 -1.41
N PHE A 76 6.31 -7.55 -1.84
CA PHE A 76 5.03 -8.19 -1.53
C PHE A 76 4.25 -8.44 -2.81
N ASN A 77 3.20 -9.29 -2.73
CA ASN A 77 2.18 -9.23 -3.76
C ASN A 77 1.32 -7.99 -3.53
N TYR A 78 0.92 -7.32 -4.60
CA TYR A 78 0.10 -6.13 -4.54
C TYR A 78 -1.05 -6.26 -5.52
N GLY A 79 -2.21 -5.76 -5.16
CA GLY A 79 -3.39 -5.86 -5.99
C GLY A 79 -4.52 -4.98 -5.47
N SER A 80 -5.72 -5.26 -5.93
CA SER A 80 -6.92 -4.51 -5.58
C SER A 80 -8.02 -5.42 -5.05
N VAL A 81 -8.96 -4.82 -4.33
CA VAL A 81 -10.17 -5.44 -3.78
C VAL A 81 -11.35 -5.03 -4.66
N PRO A 82 -11.83 -5.91 -5.57
CA PRO A 82 -12.85 -5.54 -6.57
C PRO A 82 -14.18 -5.08 -5.99
N SER A 83 -14.49 -5.45 -4.75
CA SER A 83 -15.75 -5.13 -4.09
C SER A 83 -15.80 -3.73 -3.47
N TYR A 84 -14.67 -3.01 -3.41
CA TYR A 84 -14.58 -1.72 -2.72
C TYR A 84 -13.84 -0.68 -3.56
N LEU A 85 -14.31 0.56 -3.44
CA LEU A 85 -13.69 1.76 -4.00
C LEU A 85 -13.03 2.58 -2.89
N GLY A 86 -11.81 3.03 -3.13
CA GLY A 86 -11.12 3.99 -2.29
C GLY A 86 -11.71 5.40 -2.37
N LEU A 87 -11.17 6.31 -1.57
CA LEU A 87 -11.60 7.71 -1.58
C LEU A 87 -11.21 8.47 -2.86
N ASP A 88 -10.26 7.96 -3.61
CA ASP A 88 -9.84 8.45 -4.93
C ASP A 88 -10.72 7.95 -6.07
N ASN A 89 -11.76 7.14 -5.75
CA ASN A 89 -12.69 6.53 -6.70
C ASN A 89 -12.06 5.44 -7.58
N ASP A 90 -10.90 4.92 -7.22
CA ASP A 90 -10.29 3.73 -7.81
C ASP A 90 -10.56 2.51 -6.91
N LEU A 91 -10.28 1.29 -7.40
CA LEU A 91 -10.42 0.09 -6.58
C LEU A 91 -9.52 0.16 -5.34
N LEU A 92 -10.03 -0.26 -4.18
CA LEU A 92 -9.27 -0.25 -2.94
C LEU A 92 -8.06 -1.18 -3.05
N ASP A 93 -6.88 -0.63 -2.86
CA ASP A 93 -5.62 -1.36 -2.95
C ASP A 93 -5.39 -2.30 -1.76
N ALA A 94 -4.74 -3.43 -2.02
CA ALA A 94 -4.32 -4.39 -1.02
C ALA A 94 -2.90 -4.87 -1.23
N LEU A 95 -2.16 -5.02 -0.13
CA LEU A 95 -0.86 -5.65 -0.08
C LEU A 95 -1.00 -7.01 0.60
N LEU A 96 -0.56 -8.08 -0.07
CA LEU A 96 -0.63 -9.44 0.45
C LEU A 96 0.76 -9.96 0.81
N ILE A 97 0.93 -10.26 2.09
CA ILE A 97 2.13 -10.90 2.64
C ILE A 97 2.04 -12.41 2.39
N GLY A 98 3.10 -13.00 1.87
CA GLY A 98 3.14 -14.42 1.58
C GLY A 98 4.08 -14.78 0.43
N PRO A 99 3.98 -16.00 -0.09
CA PRO A 99 4.74 -16.42 -1.26
C PRO A 99 4.33 -15.62 -2.50
N ARG A 100 5.16 -15.69 -3.55
CA ARG A 100 4.82 -15.06 -4.82
C ARG A 100 3.58 -15.73 -5.43
N LEU A 101 2.61 -14.90 -5.81
CA LEU A 101 1.42 -15.33 -6.55
C LEU A 101 1.49 -14.86 -8.01
N PRO A 102 0.92 -15.62 -8.96
CA PRO A 102 0.80 -15.19 -10.36
C PRO A 102 -0.05 -13.91 -10.50
N LEU A 103 0.19 -13.18 -11.58
CA LEU A 103 -0.67 -12.08 -12.02
C LEU A 103 -2.10 -12.60 -12.25
N GLY A 104 -3.10 -11.81 -11.89
CA GLY A 104 -4.52 -12.16 -12.05
C GLY A 104 -5.05 -13.18 -11.02
N THR A 105 -4.21 -13.69 -10.10
CA THR A 105 -4.69 -14.58 -9.03
C THR A 105 -5.74 -13.88 -8.20
N ARG A 106 -6.91 -14.53 -8.03
CA ARG A 106 -7.99 -14.12 -7.11
C ARG A 106 -7.91 -14.96 -5.85
N ILE A 107 -7.87 -14.33 -4.69
CA ILE A 107 -7.73 -15.01 -3.41
C ILE A 107 -8.58 -14.35 -2.32
N GLN A 108 -9.30 -15.16 -1.55
CA GLN A 108 -9.97 -14.74 -0.32
C GLN A 108 -8.96 -14.77 0.82
N VAL A 109 -8.78 -13.63 1.49
CA VAL A 109 -7.75 -13.48 2.52
C VAL A 109 -8.21 -12.52 3.61
N ARG A 110 -7.67 -12.69 4.83
CA ARG A 110 -7.94 -11.80 5.96
C ARG A 110 -7.16 -10.49 5.82
N ALA A 111 -7.86 -9.36 5.95
CA ALA A 111 -7.26 -8.04 6.08
C ALA A 111 -7.01 -7.76 7.56
N TRP A 112 -5.77 -7.92 8.00
CA TRP A 112 -5.37 -7.77 9.40
C TRP A 112 -5.21 -6.31 9.82
N ASP A 113 -4.83 -5.45 8.89
CA ASP A 113 -4.58 -4.04 9.16
C ASP A 113 -4.68 -3.23 7.86
N ALA A 114 -4.46 -1.93 7.95
CA ALA A 114 -4.31 -1.06 6.80
C ALA A 114 -3.26 0.02 7.06
N VAL A 115 -2.63 0.49 5.98
CA VAL A 115 -1.75 1.65 6.00
C VAL A 115 -2.41 2.79 5.24
N SER A 116 -2.51 3.95 5.87
CA SER A 116 -2.99 5.16 5.23
C SER A 116 -1.86 5.89 4.55
N LEU A 117 -2.04 6.20 3.27
CA LEU A 117 -1.16 7.04 2.48
C LEU A 117 -1.87 8.34 2.12
N THR A 118 -1.09 9.36 1.81
CA THR A 118 -1.55 10.55 1.11
C THR A 118 -0.94 10.55 -0.28
N ASP A 119 -1.77 10.59 -1.32
CA ASP A 119 -1.35 10.78 -2.71
C ASP A 119 -1.92 12.09 -3.24
N ARG A 120 -1.05 13.04 -3.57
CA ARG A 120 -1.43 14.39 -4.06
C ARG A 120 -2.45 15.10 -3.17
N GLY A 121 -2.40 14.81 -1.86
CA GLY A 121 -3.30 15.39 -0.86
C GLY A 121 -4.59 14.60 -0.61
N MET A 122 -4.86 13.53 -1.35
CA MET A 122 -5.97 12.62 -1.11
C MET A 122 -5.55 11.43 -0.25
N THR A 123 -6.43 10.97 0.62
CA THR A 123 -6.23 9.76 1.40
C THR A 123 -6.34 8.53 0.49
N ASP A 124 -5.37 7.65 0.60
CA ASP A 124 -5.22 6.46 -0.22
C ASP A 124 -4.83 5.29 0.69
N ASP A 125 -5.84 4.58 1.22
CA ASP A 125 -5.65 3.48 2.15
C ASP A 125 -5.27 2.19 1.42
N LYS A 126 -4.39 1.40 2.04
CA LYS A 126 -3.93 0.11 1.53
C LYS A 126 -4.20 -0.97 2.57
N LEU A 127 -5.06 -1.94 2.28
CA LEU A 127 -5.27 -3.08 3.15
C LEU A 127 -4.02 -3.94 3.22
N ILE A 128 -3.73 -4.48 4.41
CA ILE A 128 -2.62 -5.40 4.63
C ILE A 128 -3.17 -6.77 4.97
N CYS A 129 -3.01 -7.68 4.03
CA CYS A 129 -3.61 -9.00 4.04
C CYS A 129 -2.55 -10.10 4.25
N SER A 130 -2.92 -11.14 4.96
CA SER A 130 -2.10 -12.38 5.10
C SER A 130 -2.96 -13.54 5.60
N ASP A 131 -2.44 -14.75 5.51
CA ASP A 131 -3.02 -15.98 6.06
C ASP A 131 -2.82 -16.12 7.58
N HIS A 132 -1.99 -15.28 8.18
CA HIS A 132 -1.66 -15.25 9.60
C HIS A 132 -1.63 -13.84 10.16
N PRO A 133 -1.73 -13.65 11.50
CA PRO A 133 -1.60 -12.35 12.15
C PRO A 133 -0.23 -11.71 11.88
N LEU A 134 -0.21 -10.41 11.63
CA LEU A 134 1.01 -9.68 11.30
C LEU A 134 2.00 -9.64 12.45
N SER A 135 3.19 -10.18 12.25
CA SER A 135 4.30 -10.04 13.18
C SER A 135 4.85 -8.60 13.21
N GLN A 136 5.53 -8.22 14.29
CA GLN A 136 6.15 -6.90 14.41
C GLN A 136 7.20 -6.65 13.30
N SER A 137 7.91 -7.68 12.86
CA SER A 137 8.90 -7.55 11.78
C SER A 137 8.24 -7.28 10.43
N GLU A 138 7.09 -7.91 10.15
CA GLU A 138 6.30 -7.67 8.94
C GLU A 138 5.72 -6.27 8.94
N ARG A 139 5.15 -5.82 10.06
CA ARG A 139 4.67 -4.44 10.23
C ARG A 139 5.77 -3.41 9.91
N GLN A 140 6.97 -3.61 10.42
CA GLN A 140 8.10 -2.73 10.14
C GLN A 140 8.53 -2.76 8.66
N LYS A 141 8.52 -3.94 8.02
CA LYS A 141 8.85 -4.08 6.59
C LYS A 141 7.83 -3.37 5.71
N VAL A 142 6.53 -3.51 6.03
CA VAL A 142 5.42 -2.84 5.33
C VAL A 142 5.55 -1.32 5.43
N LEU A 143 5.74 -0.77 6.63
CA LEU A 143 5.90 0.68 6.79
C LEU A 143 7.13 1.21 6.06
N ARG A 144 8.29 0.52 6.15
CA ARG A 144 9.49 0.93 5.41
C ARG A 144 9.25 0.95 3.91
N PHE A 145 8.55 -0.05 3.39
CA PHE A 145 8.17 -0.09 1.98
C PHE A 145 7.30 1.11 1.59
N PHE A 146 6.25 1.41 2.35
CA PHE A 146 5.35 2.51 2.01
C PHE A 146 5.97 3.89 2.20
N HIS A 147 6.84 4.09 3.19
CA HIS A 147 7.61 5.32 3.31
C HIS A 147 8.52 5.55 2.10
N PHE A 148 9.18 4.50 1.61
CA PHE A 148 9.99 4.57 0.40
C PHE A 148 9.11 4.82 -0.83
N TYR A 149 8.02 4.08 -0.98
CA TYR A 149 7.07 4.21 -2.07
C TYR A 149 6.49 5.64 -2.17
N ALA A 150 6.05 6.22 -1.06
CA ALA A 150 5.50 7.59 -1.03
C ALA A 150 6.53 8.62 -1.50
N LYS A 151 7.82 8.47 -1.12
CA LYS A 151 8.91 9.34 -1.60
C LYS A 151 9.12 9.21 -3.11
N CYS A 152 9.18 7.97 -3.62
CA CYS A 152 9.34 7.71 -5.06
C CYS A 152 8.16 8.27 -5.86
N LYS A 153 6.93 8.07 -5.37
CA LYS A 153 5.70 8.58 -6.01
C LYS A 153 5.68 10.10 -6.01
N GLY A 154 6.10 10.74 -4.91
CA GLY A 154 6.25 12.19 -4.82
C GLY A 154 7.20 12.75 -5.89
N LEU A 155 8.38 12.16 -6.05
CA LEU A 155 9.34 12.55 -7.09
C LEU A 155 8.78 12.36 -8.50
N LEU A 156 8.09 11.24 -8.75
CA LEU A 156 7.44 10.96 -10.02
C LEU A 156 6.34 11.97 -10.33
N ASN A 157 5.54 12.35 -9.33
CA ASN A 157 4.47 13.34 -9.49
C ASN A 157 5.02 14.72 -9.82
N VAL A 158 6.13 15.14 -9.21
CA VAL A 158 6.83 16.39 -9.57
C VAL A 158 7.31 16.33 -11.02
N TRP A 159 7.95 15.22 -11.45
CA TRP A 159 8.41 15.04 -12.81
C TRP A 159 7.26 15.05 -13.84
N ARG A 160 6.10 14.47 -13.48
CA ARG A 160 4.88 14.47 -14.29
C ARG A 160 4.12 15.82 -14.25
N ARG A 161 4.67 16.85 -13.61
CA ARG A 161 4.03 18.18 -13.42
C ARG A 161 2.68 18.08 -12.70
N ARG A 162 2.52 17.12 -11.80
CA ARG A 162 1.34 16.92 -10.94
C ARG A 162 1.76 16.94 -9.47
N PRO A 163 2.32 18.07 -8.97
CA PRO A 163 2.81 18.15 -7.59
C PRO A 163 1.64 17.99 -6.61
N GLY A 164 1.97 17.56 -5.40
CA GLY A 164 1.02 17.39 -4.30
C GLY A 164 1.71 16.67 -3.14
N ARG A 165 1.10 16.71 -1.96
CA ARG A 165 1.63 16.03 -0.79
C ARG A 165 1.54 14.51 -1.01
N ASN A 166 2.67 13.83 -0.81
CA ASN A 166 2.76 12.38 -0.83
C ASN A 166 3.43 11.94 0.46
N ALA A 167 2.74 11.14 1.27
CA ALA A 167 3.22 10.72 2.57
C ALA A 167 2.68 9.33 2.95
N CYS A 168 3.39 8.64 3.83
CA CYS A 168 2.88 7.49 4.55
C CYS A 168 2.49 7.97 5.95
N GLU A 169 1.18 7.93 6.26
CA GLU A 169 0.62 8.42 7.52
C GLU A 169 0.69 7.34 8.62
N GLY A 170 0.95 6.09 8.26
CA GLY A 170 1.07 4.98 9.18
C GLY A 170 -0.14 4.04 9.20
N TRP A 171 -0.22 3.24 10.26
CA TRP A 171 -1.28 2.25 10.45
C TRP A 171 -2.62 2.90 10.78
N CYS A 172 -3.71 2.39 10.19
CA CYS A 172 -5.06 2.93 10.43
C CYS A 172 -6.13 1.85 10.72
N GLY A 173 -5.76 0.56 10.65
CA GLY A 173 -6.68 -0.57 10.88
C GLY A 173 -7.57 -0.91 9.68
N ALA A 174 -7.73 -2.23 9.40
CA ALA A 174 -8.48 -2.71 8.25
C ALA A 174 -9.96 -2.29 8.29
N ILE A 175 -10.61 -2.42 9.46
CA ILE A 175 -12.02 -2.04 9.64
C ILE A 175 -12.22 -0.54 9.35
N GLN A 176 -11.29 0.30 9.80
CA GLN A 176 -11.35 1.74 9.59
C GLN A 176 -11.16 2.12 8.11
N ALA A 177 -10.24 1.45 7.42
CA ALA A 177 -10.04 1.63 5.98
C ALA A 177 -11.29 1.20 5.18
N LEU A 178 -11.88 0.04 5.50
CA LEU A 178 -13.10 -0.44 4.87
C LEU A 178 -14.32 0.46 5.17
N ALA A 179 -14.39 1.04 6.36
CA ALA A 179 -15.46 2.00 6.70
C ALA A 179 -15.34 3.32 5.92
N ARG A 180 -14.14 3.71 5.49
CA ARG A 180 -13.92 4.87 4.61
C ARG A 180 -14.13 4.54 3.14
N ALA A 181 -13.85 3.31 2.75
CA ALA A 181 -14.12 2.80 1.41
C ALA A 181 -15.63 2.67 1.20
N ARG A 182 -16.07 2.75 -0.03
CA ARG A 182 -17.46 2.48 -0.38
C ARG A 182 -17.58 1.18 -1.15
N PRO A 183 -18.65 0.40 -0.94
CA PRO A 183 -18.92 -0.75 -1.79
C PRO A 183 -18.98 -0.32 -3.27
N ARG A 184 -18.39 -1.12 -4.14
CA ARG A 184 -18.54 -0.91 -5.58
C ARG A 184 -19.97 -1.30 -5.98
N ASP A 185 -20.66 -0.40 -6.62
CA ASP A 185 -21.98 -0.65 -7.21
C ASP A 185 -21.85 -1.09 -8.69
N ASP A 186 -22.92 -1.63 -9.24
CA ASP A 186 -22.96 -2.08 -10.64
C ASP A 186 -22.89 -0.92 -11.65
N MET A 187 -23.07 0.32 -11.19
CA MET A 187 -23.00 1.53 -12.02
C MET A 187 -21.58 2.07 -12.16
N TRP A 188 -20.62 1.51 -11.42
CA TRP A 188 -19.22 1.95 -11.54
C TRP A 188 -18.63 1.55 -12.89
N GLN A 189 -18.23 2.55 -13.66
CA GLN A 189 -17.67 2.40 -15.02
C GLN A 189 -16.13 2.49 -15.05
N GLY A 190 -15.48 2.32 -13.92
CA GLY A 190 -14.04 2.27 -13.86
C GLY A 190 -13.47 1.00 -14.52
N PRO A 191 -12.15 0.91 -14.66
CA PRO A 191 -11.50 -0.21 -15.31
C PRO A 191 -11.78 -1.52 -14.56
N THR A 192 -12.28 -2.53 -15.27
CA THR A 192 -12.41 -3.90 -14.76
C THR A 192 -11.05 -4.59 -14.80
N ILE A 193 -10.79 -5.46 -13.81
CA ILE A 193 -9.55 -6.24 -13.76
C ILE A 193 -9.73 -7.46 -14.66
N ASP A 194 -9.29 -7.33 -15.90
CA ASP A 194 -9.21 -8.43 -16.87
C ASP A 194 -7.73 -8.72 -17.15
N PHE A 195 -7.25 -9.85 -16.63
CA PHE A 195 -5.93 -10.39 -16.91
C PHE A 195 -6.03 -11.73 -17.61
#